data_d8b86e807e9f44dfded5e527792315f7
#
_entry.id   d8b86e807e9f44dfded5e527792315f7
#
_cell.length_a   1.000
_cell.length_b   1.000
_cell.length_c   1.000
_cell.angle_alpha   90.00
_cell.angle_beta   90.00
_cell.angle_gamma   90.00
#
_symmetry.space_group_name_H-M   'P 1'
#
loop_
_entity.id
_entity.type
_entity.pdbx_description
1 polymer ?
#
loop_
_entity_poly.entity_id
_entity_poly.type
_entity_poly.pdbx_seq_one_letter_code
_entity_poly.pdbx_strand_id
1 'polypeptide(L)'
;KVPHRHFVFSIPKILRRYFLYDRKLLADLSRCAWESLKIFLQEAVPENDPIPGAVIAIQTFGDFLGFNPHCHILVTDGCFYGSRGMFRVAPPLELKKLESIFRHKVLKMLLSRGKITTKMIDMLSTWRHSGFNVFCGNRISPNDDTAMENLARYIIRASFSQERMQYLDQEGTVVYRSKHGETTKSFPALEWLAAMCSHIPNRGEQMVRYYGYYSNVSRGKRQKEGNDDAVPCILESQGDEKTFRRNW
;
A
#
# COMPACT_ATOMS: atom_id res chain seq x y z
N LYS A 1 -19.21 9.20 3.68
CA LYS A 1 -18.74 8.18 2.74
C LYS A 1 -18.22 8.87 1.48
N VAL A 2 -17.00 8.55 1.02
CA VAL A 2 -16.36 9.11 -0.17
C VAL A 2 -15.80 7.97 -1.03
N PRO A 3 -15.53 8.18 -2.35
CA PRO A 3 -14.93 7.16 -3.18
C PRO A 3 -13.50 6.83 -2.73
N HIS A 4 -13.09 5.57 -2.92
CA HIS A 4 -11.78 5.06 -2.56
C HIS A 4 -11.11 4.35 -3.73
N ARG A 5 -9.79 4.19 -3.61
CA ARG A 5 -9.00 3.28 -4.46
C ARG A 5 -8.09 2.40 -3.63
N HIS A 6 -7.84 1.24 -4.16
CA HIS A 6 -6.83 0.33 -3.63
C HIS A 6 -5.52 0.50 -4.40
N PHE A 7 -4.44 0.78 -3.67
CA PHE A 7 -3.09 0.77 -4.22
C PHE A 7 -2.25 -0.35 -3.61
N VAL A 8 -1.29 -0.85 -4.39
CA VAL A 8 -0.24 -1.74 -3.90
C VAL A 8 1.11 -1.16 -4.27
N PHE A 9 1.91 -0.86 -3.25
CA PHE A 9 3.27 -0.36 -3.41
C PHE A 9 4.27 -1.44 -3.10
N SER A 10 5.14 -1.77 -4.04
CA SER A 10 6.17 -2.80 -3.87
C SER A 10 7.55 -2.31 -4.25
N ILE A 11 8.57 -2.96 -3.68
CA ILE A 11 9.98 -2.60 -3.83
C ILE A 11 10.77 -3.70 -4.54
N PRO A 12 11.90 -3.35 -5.20
CA PRO A 12 12.76 -4.31 -5.89
C PRO A 12 13.26 -5.41 -4.96
N LYS A 13 13.42 -6.62 -5.50
CA LYS A 13 13.88 -7.81 -4.75
C LYS A 13 15.19 -7.56 -4.00
N ILE A 14 16.13 -6.85 -4.64
CA ILE A 14 17.45 -6.55 -4.05
C ILE A 14 17.37 -5.74 -2.75
N LEU A 15 16.32 -4.92 -2.57
CA LEU A 15 16.13 -4.10 -1.37
C LEU A 15 15.43 -4.85 -0.23
N ARG A 16 14.71 -5.95 -0.50
CA ARG A 16 13.88 -6.66 0.48
C ARG A 16 14.66 -7.15 1.68
N ARG A 17 15.92 -7.57 1.48
CA ARG A 17 16.82 -8.07 2.52
C ARG A 17 16.99 -7.06 3.68
N TYR A 18 17.02 -5.77 3.41
CA TYR A 18 17.18 -4.76 4.44
C TYR A 18 16.00 -4.74 5.40
N PHE A 19 14.80 -4.95 4.90
CA PHE A 19 13.56 -4.98 5.68
C PHE A 19 13.39 -6.30 6.44
N LEU A 20 13.97 -7.40 5.95
CA LEU A 20 13.98 -8.69 6.66
C LEU A 20 14.83 -8.60 7.93
N TYR A 21 16.03 -8.03 7.83
CA TYR A 21 16.97 -7.93 8.95
C TYR A 21 16.70 -6.73 9.86
N ASP A 22 15.99 -5.71 9.38
CA ASP A 22 15.59 -4.55 10.17
C ASP A 22 14.11 -4.22 9.93
N ARG A 23 13.24 -4.89 10.68
CA ARG A 23 11.79 -4.73 10.55
C ARG A 23 11.28 -3.33 10.88
N LYS A 24 12.05 -2.49 11.59
CA LYS A 24 11.69 -1.08 11.83
C LYS A 24 11.53 -0.30 10.51
N LEU A 25 12.24 -0.70 9.46
CA LEU A 25 12.11 -0.13 8.12
C LEU A 25 10.74 -0.36 7.49
N LEU A 26 9.93 -1.34 7.94
CA LEU A 26 8.56 -1.54 7.46
C LEU A 26 7.67 -0.34 7.78
N ALA A 27 7.84 0.24 8.96
CA ALA A 27 7.16 1.48 9.33
C ALA A 27 7.60 2.67 8.45
N ASP A 28 8.89 2.76 8.13
CA ASP A 28 9.43 3.79 7.24
C ASP A 28 8.93 3.59 5.80
N LEU A 29 8.81 2.31 5.32
CA LEU A 29 8.24 1.99 4.02
C LEU A 29 6.80 2.49 3.90
N SER A 30 5.95 2.22 4.90
CA SER A 30 4.56 2.69 4.89
C SER A 30 4.48 4.21 4.92
N ARG A 31 5.41 4.88 5.61
CA ARG A 31 5.52 6.35 5.61
C ARG A 31 5.91 6.88 4.24
N CYS A 32 6.90 6.26 3.57
CA CYS A 32 7.28 6.64 2.20
C CYS A 32 6.10 6.50 1.23
N ALA A 33 5.33 5.41 1.32
CA ALA A 33 4.14 5.19 0.49
C ALA A 33 3.06 6.25 0.78
N TRP A 34 2.77 6.53 2.06
CA TRP A 34 1.83 7.58 2.45
C TRP A 34 2.23 8.96 1.94
N GLU A 35 3.48 9.38 2.19
CA GLU A 35 3.96 10.69 1.77
C GLU A 35 3.97 10.85 0.24
N SER A 36 4.20 9.76 -0.50
CA SER A 36 4.12 9.78 -1.96
C SER A 36 2.69 10.00 -2.43
N LEU A 37 1.72 9.26 -1.87
CA LEU A 37 0.30 9.44 -2.16
C LEU A 37 -0.21 10.81 -1.73
N LYS A 38 0.20 11.28 -0.54
CA LYS A 38 -0.20 12.58 -0.03
C LYS A 38 0.19 13.70 -1.01
N ILE A 39 1.46 13.78 -1.39
CA ILE A 39 1.95 14.77 -2.34
C ILE A 39 1.20 14.65 -3.67
N PHE A 40 1.11 13.45 -4.19
CA PHE A 40 0.48 13.18 -5.48
C PHE A 40 -0.99 13.59 -5.54
N LEU A 41 -1.77 13.28 -4.48
CA LEU A 41 -3.18 13.63 -4.41
C LEU A 41 -3.40 15.13 -4.09
N GLN A 42 -2.52 15.73 -3.28
CA GLN A 42 -2.59 17.15 -2.99
C GLN A 42 -2.28 18.01 -4.21
N GLU A 43 -1.34 17.60 -5.06
CA GLU A 43 -1.04 18.28 -6.32
C GLU A 43 -2.15 18.10 -7.38
N ALA A 44 -2.97 17.04 -7.25
CA ALA A 44 -4.03 16.73 -8.21
C ALA A 44 -5.31 17.53 -7.99
N VAL A 45 -5.49 18.17 -6.85
CA VAL A 45 -6.69 18.97 -6.52
C VAL A 45 -6.34 20.44 -6.33
N PRO A 46 -7.21 21.38 -6.79
CA PRO A 46 -6.88 22.82 -6.79
C PRO A 46 -7.14 23.52 -5.45
N GLU A 47 -7.72 22.84 -4.47
CA GLU A 47 -8.11 23.40 -3.19
C GLU A 47 -6.93 23.69 -2.27
N ASN A 48 -7.11 24.62 -1.34
CA ASN A 48 -6.12 24.91 -0.30
C ASN A 48 -6.19 23.84 0.81
N ASP A 49 -5.01 23.42 1.29
CA ASP A 49 -4.83 22.44 2.38
C ASP A 49 -5.63 21.14 2.20
N PRO A 50 -5.57 20.50 1.02
CA PRO A 50 -6.31 19.27 0.78
C PRO A 50 -5.69 18.11 1.57
N ILE A 51 -6.54 17.31 2.23
CA ILE A 51 -6.11 16.22 3.11
C ILE A 51 -6.71 14.89 2.62
N PRO A 52 -5.94 14.00 1.99
CA PRO A 52 -6.40 12.65 1.69
C PRO A 52 -6.46 11.81 2.98
N GLY A 53 -7.26 10.74 2.96
CA GLY A 53 -7.33 9.75 4.04
C GLY A 53 -6.83 8.40 3.56
N ALA A 54 -5.98 7.72 4.33
CA ALA A 54 -5.50 6.39 3.96
C ALA A 54 -5.43 5.42 5.14
N VAL A 55 -5.72 4.15 4.83
CA VAL A 55 -5.41 2.98 5.69
C VAL A 55 -4.39 2.15 4.95
N ILE A 56 -3.23 1.92 5.58
CA ILE A 56 -2.12 1.17 5.01
C ILE A 56 -1.92 -0.12 5.80
N ALA A 57 -2.04 -1.26 5.12
CA ALA A 57 -1.68 -2.57 5.64
C ALA A 57 -0.34 -3.00 5.04
N ILE A 58 0.64 -3.27 5.91
CA ILE A 58 1.95 -3.76 5.52
C ILE A 58 1.87 -5.29 5.46
N GLN A 59 2.22 -5.87 4.31
CA GLN A 59 2.40 -7.31 4.17
C GLN A 59 3.85 -7.62 3.86
N THR A 60 4.34 -8.75 4.36
CA THR A 60 5.74 -9.14 4.19
C THR A 60 5.91 -10.42 3.36
N PHE A 61 4.81 -11.08 3.00
CA PHE A 61 4.83 -12.35 2.30
C PHE A 61 4.49 -12.22 0.81
N GLY A 62 5.08 -13.07 0.01
CA GLY A 62 4.72 -13.33 -1.38
C GLY A 62 4.39 -14.82 -1.56
N ASP A 63 4.46 -15.30 -2.80
CA ASP A 63 4.29 -16.72 -3.09
C ASP A 63 5.33 -17.56 -2.36
N PHE A 64 4.91 -18.75 -1.92
CA PHE A 64 5.77 -19.70 -1.22
C PHE A 64 6.45 -19.13 0.03
N LEU A 65 5.78 -18.24 0.76
CA LEU A 65 6.30 -17.55 1.95
C LEU A 65 7.60 -16.76 1.69
N GLY A 66 7.90 -16.41 0.43
CA GLY A 66 9.04 -15.54 0.13
C GLY A 66 8.86 -14.16 0.77
N PHE A 67 9.92 -13.64 1.42
CA PHE A 67 9.85 -12.31 2.03
C PHE A 67 9.73 -11.21 0.96
N ASN A 68 8.60 -10.55 0.93
CA ASN A 68 8.20 -9.54 -0.06
C ASN A 68 7.44 -8.39 0.61
N PRO A 69 8.15 -7.45 1.26
CA PRO A 69 7.49 -6.34 1.92
C PRO A 69 6.84 -5.41 0.89
N HIS A 70 5.54 -5.19 1.08
CA HIS A 70 4.72 -4.30 0.25
C HIS A 70 3.58 -3.70 1.08
N CYS A 71 3.01 -2.62 0.58
CA CYS A 71 1.91 -1.92 1.26
C CYS A 71 0.64 -2.04 0.43
N HIS A 72 -0.41 -2.61 1.01
CA HIS A 72 -1.78 -2.46 0.54
C HIS A 72 -2.36 -1.19 1.13
N ILE A 73 -2.90 -0.31 0.31
CA ILE A 73 -3.37 0.99 0.73
C ILE A 73 -4.79 1.19 0.23
N LEU A 74 -5.72 1.37 1.16
CA LEU A 74 -7.03 1.92 0.87
C LEU A 74 -6.94 3.43 1.09
N VAL A 75 -7.05 4.22 0.03
CA VAL A 75 -6.96 5.68 0.09
C VAL A 75 -8.19 6.31 -0.53
N THR A 76 -8.59 7.47 -0.03
CA THR A 76 -9.65 8.30 -0.65
C THR A 76 -9.25 8.66 -2.09
N ASP A 77 -10.18 8.52 -3.03
CA ASP A 77 -9.95 8.91 -4.45
C ASP A 77 -10.08 10.41 -4.63
N GLY A 78 -9.32 11.16 -3.83
CA GLY A 78 -9.33 12.61 -3.73
C GLY A 78 -9.02 13.09 -2.31
N CYS A 79 -9.34 14.35 -2.03
CA CYS A 79 -8.99 15.01 -0.78
C CYS A 79 -10.19 15.68 -0.12
N PHE A 80 -10.20 15.64 1.21
CA PHE A 80 -11.04 16.53 2.03
C PHE A 80 -10.42 17.92 2.09
N TYR A 81 -11.24 18.95 2.15
CA TYR A 81 -10.81 20.33 2.30
C TYR A 81 -11.87 21.19 3.02
N GLY A 82 -11.45 22.35 3.51
CA GLY A 82 -12.30 23.25 4.25
C GLY A 82 -12.82 22.69 5.58
N SER A 83 -13.51 23.54 6.34
CA SER A 83 -14.00 23.22 7.70
C SER A 83 -15.29 22.39 7.74
N ARG A 84 -16.01 22.29 6.60
CA ARG A 84 -17.33 21.67 6.52
C ARG A 84 -17.34 20.27 5.88
N GLY A 85 -16.18 19.59 5.79
CA GLY A 85 -16.12 18.22 5.25
C GLY A 85 -16.39 18.13 3.74
N MET A 86 -15.98 19.13 2.96
CA MET A 86 -16.04 19.08 1.50
C MET A 86 -15.02 18.06 0.98
N PHE A 87 -15.36 17.36 -0.09
CA PHE A 87 -14.48 16.38 -0.74
C PHE A 87 -14.37 16.63 -2.22
N ARG A 88 -13.14 16.77 -2.72
CA ARG A 88 -12.83 16.86 -4.16
C ARG A 88 -12.29 15.53 -4.66
N VAL A 89 -12.93 14.97 -5.68
CA VAL A 89 -12.45 13.76 -6.38
C VAL A 89 -11.22 14.11 -7.21
N ALA A 90 -10.21 13.25 -7.17
CA ALA A 90 -9.01 13.42 -7.98
C ALA A 90 -9.27 13.13 -9.47
N PRO A 91 -8.59 13.83 -10.39
CA PRO A 91 -8.61 13.53 -11.81
C PRO A 91 -7.93 12.16 -12.09
N PRO A 92 -7.96 11.67 -13.35
CA PRO A 92 -7.22 10.48 -13.75
C PRO A 92 -5.75 10.53 -13.33
N LEU A 93 -5.25 9.41 -12.77
CA LEU A 93 -3.97 9.36 -12.06
C LEU A 93 -2.81 8.94 -12.98
N GLU A 94 -1.71 9.69 -12.96
CA GLU A 94 -0.44 9.33 -13.63
C GLU A 94 0.43 8.43 -12.74
N LEU A 95 0.20 7.11 -12.78
CA LEU A 95 0.88 6.16 -11.90
C LEU A 95 2.41 6.16 -12.01
N LYS A 96 2.97 6.48 -13.19
CA LYS A 96 4.43 6.59 -13.38
C LYS A 96 5.04 7.71 -12.55
N LYS A 97 4.34 8.85 -12.44
CA LYS A 97 4.76 9.97 -11.57
C LYS A 97 4.76 9.54 -10.11
N LEU A 98 3.70 8.87 -9.67
CA LEU A 98 3.59 8.36 -8.30
C LEU A 98 4.67 7.32 -7.98
N GLU A 99 4.96 6.38 -8.90
CA GLU A 99 6.04 5.41 -8.74
C GLU A 99 7.41 6.09 -8.60
N SER A 100 7.67 7.13 -9.38
CA SER A 100 8.92 7.89 -9.32
C SER A 100 9.09 8.61 -7.97
N ILE A 101 8.03 9.21 -7.44
CA ILE A 101 8.03 9.84 -6.11
C ILE A 101 8.30 8.79 -5.04
N PHE A 102 7.62 7.64 -5.09
CA PHE A 102 7.79 6.54 -4.13
C PHE A 102 9.22 6.00 -4.17
N ARG A 103 9.75 5.70 -5.37
CA ARG A 103 11.13 5.27 -5.58
C ARG A 103 12.12 6.23 -4.92
N HIS A 104 11.97 7.53 -5.20
CA HIS A 104 12.86 8.56 -4.64
C HIS A 104 12.82 8.55 -3.10
N LYS A 105 11.62 8.51 -2.50
CA LYS A 105 11.46 8.51 -1.04
C LYS A 105 12.05 7.28 -0.38
N VAL A 106 11.84 6.08 -0.95
CA VAL A 106 12.38 4.83 -0.39
C VAL A 106 13.92 4.82 -0.49
N LEU A 107 14.49 5.20 -1.62
CA LEU A 107 15.95 5.25 -1.78
C LEU A 107 16.59 6.29 -0.85
N LYS A 108 16.00 7.48 -0.73
CA LYS A 108 16.43 8.52 0.21
C LYS A 108 16.37 8.02 1.67
N MET A 109 15.27 7.36 2.05
CA MET A 109 15.10 6.79 3.38
C MET A 109 16.18 5.73 3.68
N LEU A 110 16.39 4.75 2.76
CA LEU A 110 17.40 3.71 2.96
C LEU A 110 18.83 4.28 3.01
N LEU A 111 19.14 5.30 2.21
CA LEU A 111 20.42 6.02 2.26
C LEU A 111 20.61 6.72 3.62
N SER A 112 19.60 7.46 4.10
CA SER A 112 19.66 8.15 5.39
C SER A 112 19.77 7.20 6.58
N ARG A 113 19.29 5.95 6.43
CA ARG A 113 19.43 4.87 7.42
C ARG A 113 20.75 4.11 7.30
N GLY A 114 21.64 4.50 6.37
CA GLY A 114 22.92 3.81 6.12
C GLY A 114 22.79 2.39 5.60
N LYS A 115 21.62 2.02 5.00
CA LYS A 115 21.39 0.67 4.47
C LYS A 115 21.93 0.49 3.06
N ILE A 116 21.97 1.55 2.27
CA ILE A 116 22.50 1.58 0.91
C ILE A 116 23.47 2.75 0.72
N THR A 117 24.24 2.69 -0.35
CA THR A 117 25.17 3.75 -0.73
C THR A 117 24.68 4.48 -1.98
N THR A 118 25.26 5.65 -2.27
CA THR A 118 25.02 6.38 -3.52
C THR A 118 25.36 5.54 -4.75
N LYS A 119 26.47 4.79 -4.72
CA LYS A 119 26.84 3.84 -5.79
C LYS A 119 25.74 2.82 -6.09
N MET A 120 25.03 2.33 -5.05
CA MET A 120 23.91 1.42 -5.24
C MET A 120 22.71 2.12 -5.88
N ILE A 121 22.45 3.39 -5.53
CA ILE A 121 21.40 4.19 -6.17
C ILE A 121 21.73 4.40 -7.64
N ASP A 122 22.98 4.75 -7.97
CA ASP A 122 23.45 4.93 -9.34
C ASP A 122 23.28 3.64 -10.15
N MET A 123 23.68 2.50 -9.60
CA MET A 123 23.46 1.18 -10.21
C MET A 123 21.98 0.90 -10.48
N LEU A 124 21.10 1.14 -9.51
CA LEU A 124 19.65 0.94 -9.66
C LEU A 124 19.04 1.90 -10.70
N SER A 125 19.64 3.06 -10.93
CA SER A 125 19.18 4.02 -11.93
C SER A 125 19.46 3.57 -13.37
N THR A 126 20.47 2.72 -13.57
CA THR A 126 20.79 2.16 -14.90
C THR A 126 19.90 0.99 -15.31
N TRP A 127 19.12 0.45 -14.39
CA TRP A 127 18.25 -0.69 -14.69
C TRP A 127 17.10 -0.31 -15.61
N ARG A 128 16.85 -1.11 -16.63
CA ARG A 128 15.73 -0.93 -17.56
C ARG A 128 14.39 -0.91 -16.83
N HIS A 129 14.25 -1.72 -15.79
CA HIS A 129 13.08 -1.76 -14.91
C HIS A 129 13.52 -1.47 -13.49
N SER A 130 12.96 -0.46 -12.88
CA SER A 130 13.32 -0.03 -11.52
C SER A 130 13.05 -1.11 -10.45
N GLY A 131 12.16 -2.06 -10.75
CA GLY A 131 11.66 -3.05 -9.81
C GLY A 131 10.75 -2.47 -8.72
N PHE A 132 10.58 -1.14 -8.68
CA PHE A 132 9.48 -0.51 -7.96
C PHE A 132 8.20 -0.67 -8.77
N ASN A 133 7.08 -0.83 -8.09
CA ASN A 133 5.79 -0.92 -8.76
C ASN A 133 4.70 -0.30 -7.90
N VAL A 134 3.84 0.47 -8.55
CA VAL A 134 2.62 1.03 -7.96
C VAL A 134 1.43 0.56 -8.78
N PHE A 135 0.69 -0.37 -8.23
CA PHE A 135 -0.59 -0.80 -8.79
C PHE A 135 -1.72 0.08 -8.24
N CYS A 136 -2.68 0.43 -9.08
CA CYS A 136 -3.92 1.11 -8.69
C CYS A 136 -5.12 0.31 -9.22
N GLY A 137 -6.00 -0.07 -8.30
CA GLY A 137 -7.27 -0.71 -8.62
C GLY A 137 -8.33 0.29 -9.10
N ASN A 138 -9.48 -0.25 -9.50
CA ASN A 138 -10.63 0.57 -9.87
C ASN A 138 -11.14 1.40 -8.69
N ARG A 139 -11.88 2.49 -9.01
CA ARG A 139 -12.60 3.28 -8.01
C ARG A 139 -13.66 2.43 -7.34
N ILE A 140 -13.71 2.51 -6.01
CA ILE A 140 -14.75 1.93 -5.18
C ILE A 140 -15.71 3.06 -4.84
N SER A 141 -16.97 2.90 -5.24
CA SER A 141 -18.02 3.89 -4.99
C SER A 141 -18.35 4.00 -3.49
N PRO A 142 -18.84 5.15 -3.01
CA PRO A 142 -19.12 5.39 -1.57
C PRO A 142 -20.07 4.39 -0.91
N ASN A 143 -20.93 3.75 -1.69
CA ASN A 143 -21.97 2.82 -1.23
C ASN A 143 -21.72 1.37 -1.66
N ASP A 144 -20.54 1.06 -2.21
CA ASP A 144 -20.17 -0.30 -2.60
C ASP A 144 -19.52 -1.03 -1.42
N ASP A 145 -20.34 -1.37 -0.44
CA ASP A 145 -19.90 -2.08 0.76
C ASP A 145 -19.36 -3.49 0.41
N THR A 146 -19.87 -4.13 -0.65
CA THR A 146 -19.41 -5.44 -1.13
C THR A 146 -17.98 -5.38 -1.66
N ALA A 147 -17.67 -4.40 -2.51
CA ALA A 147 -16.30 -4.21 -3.01
C ALA A 147 -15.33 -3.87 -1.87
N MET A 148 -15.78 -3.07 -0.90
CA MET A 148 -14.98 -2.72 0.28
C MET A 148 -14.70 -3.95 1.15
N GLU A 149 -15.69 -4.79 1.42
CA GLU A 149 -15.53 -6.02 2.19
C GLU A 149 -14.60 -7.02 1.47
N ASN A 150 -14.79 -7.23 0.18
CA ASN A 150 -13.92 -8.10 -0.63
C ASN A 150 -12.46 -7.63 -0.61
N LEU A 151 -12.23 -6.32 -0.70
CA LEU A 151 -10.91 -5.74 -0.58
C LEU A 151 -10.32 -5.94 0.81
N ALA A 152 -11.10 -5.73 1.88
CA ALA A 152 -10.65 -5.95 3.25
C ALA A 152 -10.24 -7.43 3.45
N ARG A 153 -11.06 -8.38 3.03
CA ARG A 153 -10.74 -9.82 3.08
C ARG A 153 -9.46 -10.16 2.29
N TYR A 154 -9.27 -9.54 1.13
CA TYR A 154 -8.06 -9.72 0.33
C TYR A 154 -6.81 -9.20 1.06
N ILE A 155 -6.90 -8.06 1.73
CA ILE A 155 -5.78 -7.43 2.44
C ILE A 155 -5.40 -8.21 3.71
N ILE A 156 -6.40 -8.73 4.46
CA ILE A 156 -6.14 -9.43 5.75
C ILE A 156 -5.92 -10.94 5.60
N ARG A 157 -5.81 -11.44 4.37
CA ARG A 157 -5.60 -12.88 4.12
C ARG A 157 -4.35 -13.41 4.81
N ALA A 158 -4.38 -14.68 5.19
CA ALA A 158 -3.22 -15.40 5.70
C ALA A 158 -2.09 -15.49 4.65
N SER A 159 -0.85 -15.61 5.13
CA SER A 159 0.34 -15.73 4.28
C SER A 159 0.41 -17.04 3.49
N PHE A 160 -0.32 -18.06 3.92
CA PHE A 160 -0.43 -19.36 3.26
C PHE A 160 -1.84 -19.95 3.45
N SER A 161 -2.18 -21.00 2.68
CA SER A 161 -3.43 -21.75 2.82
C SER A 161 -3.11 -23.20 3.21
N GLN A 162 -3.75 -23.69 4.24
CA GLN A 162 -3.61 -25.09 4.68
C GLN A 162 -4.07 -26.08 3.60
N GLU A 163 -5.10 -25.75 2.83
CA GLU A 163 -5.63 -26.58 1.74
C GLU A 163 -4.62 -26.82 0.61
N ARG A 164 -3.60 -25.97 0.50
CA ARG A 164 -2.53 -26.05 -0.51
C ARG A 164 -1.24 -26.63 0.05
N MET A 165 -1.24 -27.04 1.32
CA MET A 165 -0.08 -27.54 2.03
C MET A 165 -0.26 -29.02 2.37
N GLN A 166 0.77 -29.83 2.12
CA GLN A 166 0.85 -31.23 2.52
C GLN A 166 2.18 -31.46 3.25
N TYR A 167 2.12 -32.06 4.42
CA TYR A 167 3.31 -32.51 5.12
C TYR A 167 3.56 -33.99 4.85
N LEU A 168 4.79 -34.31 4.45
CA LEU A 168 5.26 -35.66 4.21
C LEU A 168 6.15 -36.07 5.40
N ASP A 169 5.58 -36.77 6.34
CA ASP A 169 6.19 -37.08 7.65
C ASP A 169 7.50 -37.85 7.51
N GLN A 170 7.54 -38.90 6.67
CA GLN A 170 8.72 -39.72 6.46
C GLN A 170 9.91 -38.95 5.85
N GLU A 171 9.63 -37.89 5.11
CA GLU A 171 10.62 -37.07 4.44
C GLU A 171 10.94 -35.77 5.20
N GLY A 172 10.16 -35.46 6.24
CA GLY A 172 10.25 -34.19 6.96
C GLY A 172 10.04 -32.96 6.06
N THR A 173 9.22 -33.11 5.01
CA THR A 173 9.09 -32.15 3.91
C THR A 173 7.68 -31.60 3.81
N VAL A 174 7.55 -30.29 3.58
CA VAL A 174 6.30 -29.60 3.25
C VAL A 174 6.21 -29.39 1.75
N VAL A 175 5.19 -29.94 1.12
CA VAL A 175 4.84 -29.70 -0.28
C VAL A 175 3.76 -28.62 -0.34
N TYR A 176 4.02 -27.55 -1.08
CA TYR A 176 3.09 -26.43 -1.19
C TYR A 176 2.79 -26.10 -2.65
N ARG A 177 1.48 -25.95 -2.98
CA ARG A 177 0.99 -25.59 -4.32
C ARG A 177 0.71 -24.09 -4.42
N SER A 178 1.06 -23.49 -5.57
CA SER A 178 0.70 -22.10 -5.90
C SER A 178 -0.82 -21.90 -5.94
N LYS A 179 -1.28 -20.63 -5.87
CA LYS A 179 -2.71 -20.28 -5.86
C LYS A 179 -3.47 -20.83 -7.07
N HIS A 180 -2.83 -20.88 -8.24
CA HIS A 180 -3.46 -21.36 -9.48
C HIS A 180 -3.13 -22.83 -9.81
N GLY A 181 -2.42 -23.53 -8.90
CA GLY A 181 -2.08 -24.96 -9.08
C GLY A 181 -0.97 -25.24 -10.08
N GLU A 182 -0.44 -24.21 -10.75
CA GLU A 182 0.54 -24.35 -11.84
C GLU A 182 1.93 -24.78 -11.35
N THR A 183 2.28 -24.44 -10.11
CA THR A 183 3.60 -24.69 -9.55
C THR A 183 3.48 -25.34 -8.18
N THR A 184 4.24 -26.41 -7.95
CA THR A 184 4.39 -27.07 -6.68
C THR A 184 5.86 -27.02 -6.25
N LYS A 185 6.13 -26.72 -5.00
CA LYS A 185 7.47 -26.71 -4.42
C LYS A 185 7.51 -27.49 -3.13
N SER A 186 8.64 -28.16 -2.90
CA SER A 186 8.93 -28.88 -1.66
C SER A 186 9.96 -28.11 -0.84
N PHE A 187 9.77 -28.09 0.47
CA PHE A 187 10.61 -27.39 1.43
C PHE A 187 10.91 -28.32 2.61
N PRO A 188 12.13 -28.35 3.16
CA PRO A 188 12.36 -28.92 4.48
C PRO A 188 11.40 -28.29 5.50
N ALA A 189 10.79 -29.08 6.37
CA ALA A 189 9.75 -28.58 7.29
C ALA A 189 10.26 -27.43 8.19
N LEU A 190 11.52 -27.51 8.65
CA LEU A 190 12.12 -26.44 9.46
C LEU A 190 12.31 -25.15 8.68
N GLU A 191 12.70 -25.22 7.40
CA GLU A 191 12.81 -24.03 6.54
C GLU A 191 11.44 -23.40 6.29
N TRP A 192 10.40 -24.21 6.08
CA TRP A 192 9.02 -23.73 5.96
C TRP A 192 8.56 -23.01 7.23
N LEU A 193 8.82 -23.58 8.40
CA LEU A 193 8.50 -22.95 9.69
C LEU A 193 9.30 -21.64 9.90
N ALA A 194 10.59 -21.63 9.56
CA ALA A 194 11.40 -20.42 9.65
C ALA A 194 10.86 -19.31 8.73
N ALA A 195 10.44 -19.67 7.48
CA ALA A 195 9.80 -18.72 6.58
C ALA A 195 8.48 -18.20 7.16
N MET A 196 7.62 -19.04 7.73
CA MET A 196 6.41 -18.61 8.43
C MET A 196 6.72 -17.61 9.57
N CYS A 197 7.70 -17.94 10.42
CA CYS A 197 8.11 -17.09 11.54
C CYS A 197 8.59 -15.71 11.07
N SER A 198 9.22 -15.60 9.90
CA SER A 198 9.69 -14.32 9.34
C SER A 198 8.56 -13.32 9.06
N HIS A 199 7.31 -13.81 8.94
CA HIS A 199 6.13 -12.99 8.67
C HIS A 199 5.35 -12.61 9.93
N ILE A 200 5.67 -13.21 11.07
CA ILE A 200 5.02 -12.88 12.34
C ILE A 200 5.51 -11.50 12.79
N PRO A 201 4.61 -10.54 13.05
CA PRO A 201 4.99 -9.23 13.56
C PRO A 201 5.67 -9.33 14.93
N ASN A 202 6.65 -8.47 15.19
CA ASN A 202 7.21 -8.32 16.52
C ASN A 202 6.17 -7.75 17.49
N ARG A 203 6.37 -7.98 18.79
CA ARG A 203 5.51 -7.39 19.83
C ARG A 203 5.43 -5.87 19.67
N GLY A 204 4.22 -5.33 19.53
CA GLY A 204 3.97 -3.90 19.34
C GLY A 204 4.22 -3.38 17.91
N GLU A 205 4.60 -4.23 16.97
CA GLU A 205 4.74 -3.83 15.58
C GLU A 205 3.36 -3.63 14.94
N GLN A 206 3.09 -2.39 14.53
CA GLN A 206 1.82 -2.03 13.89
C GLN A 206 1.88 -2.32 12.39
N MET A 207 1.15 -3.33 11.95
CA MET A 207 1.05 -3.70 10.52
C MET A 207 -0.05 -2.92 9.80
N VAL A 208 -1.01 -2.33 10.50
CA VAL A 208 -2.04 -1.46 9.96
C VAL A 208 -1.87 -0.06 10.53
N ARG A 209 -1.90 0.95 9.65
CA ARG A 209 -1.65 2.35 9.99
C ARG A 209 -2.66 3.26 9.32
N TYR A 210 -3.10 4.29 10.06
CA TYR A 210 -4.08 5.27 9.62
C TYR A 210 -3.38 6.62 9.39
N TYR A 211 -3.63 7.23 8.23
CA TYR A 211 -2.97 8.46 7.82
C TYR A 211 -3.95 9.54 7.36
N GLY A 212 -3.50 10.80 7.40
CA GLY A 212 -4.23 11.95 6.93
C GLY A 212 -5.58 12.10 7.62
N TYR A 213 -6.64 12.23 6.85
CA TYR A 213 -8.00 12.36 7.37
C TYR A 213 -8.43 11.20 8.28
N TYR A 214 -7.90 9.99 8.05
CA TYR A 214 -8.21 8.79 8.86
C TYR A 214 -7.31 8.60 10.07
N SER A 215 -6.30 9.45 10.28
CA SER A 215 -5.42 9.34 11.44
C SER A 215 -6.20 9.57 12.75
N ASN A 216 -5.75 8.91 13.83
CA ASN A 216 -6.35 9.06 15.15
C ASN A 216 -6.35 10.53 15.61
N VAL A 217 -5.31 11.30 15.28
CA VAL A 217 -5.23 12.73 15.62
C VAL A 217 -6.33 13.52 14.88
N SER A 218 -6.48 13.30 13.57
CA SER A 218 -7.51 13.96 12.78
C SER A 218 -8.92 13.60 13.25
N ARG A 219 -9.16 12.30 13.51
CA ARG A 219 -10.42 11.80 14.03
C ARG A 219 -10.77 12.40 15.41
N GLY A 220 -9.79 12.43 16.32
CA GLY A 220 -9.99 13.01 17.64
C GLY A 220 -10.30 14.52 17.61
N LYS A 221 -9.76 15.28 16.65
CA LYS A 221 -10.14 16.67 16.42
C LYS A 221 -11.61 16.80 15.96
N ARG A 222 -12.00 16.05 14.94
CA ARG A 222 -13.39 16.06 14.42
C ARG A 222 -14.42 15.66 15.46
N GLN A 223 -14.12 14.66 16.30
CA GLN A 223 -15.00 14.26 17.40
C GLN A 223 -15.22 15.38 18.41
N LYS A 224 -14.15 16.12 18.78
CA LYS A 224 -14.26 17.28 19.68
C LYS A 224 -15.05 18.43 19.07
N GLU A 225 -15.02 18.58 17.75
CA GLU A 225 -15.74 19.61 17.00
C GLU A 225 -17.18 19.19 16.63
N GLY A 226 -17.59 17.94 16.95
CA GLY A 226 -18.90 17.40 16.61
C GLY A 226 -19.12 17.11 15.12
N ASN A 227 -18.05 16.98 14.35
CA ASN A 227 -18.06 16.86 12.88
C ASN A 227 -17.71 15.46 12.36
N ASP A 228 -17.56 14.44 13.23
CA ASP A 228 -17.07 13.12 12.81
C ASP A 228 -18.09 12.33 11.97
N ASP A 229 -19.40 12.59 12.15
CA ASP A 229 -20.50 11.94 11.44
C ASP A 229 -21.02 12.75 10.24
N ALA A 230 -20.42 13.89 9.92
CA ALA A 230 -20.84 14.71 8.81
C ALA A 230 -20.69 13.98 7.46
N VAL A 231 -21.76 13.95 6.66
CA VAL A 231 -21.72 13.42 5.29
C VAL A 231 -21.03 14.45 4.42
N PRO A 232 -19.89 14.12 3.78
CA PRO A 232 -19.16 15.08 2.97
C PRO A 232 -19.93 15.42 1.69
N CYS A 233 -19.87 16.68 1.27
CA CYS A 233 -20.31 17.09 -0.06
C CYS A 233 -19.21 16.72 -1.08
N ILE A 234 -19.54 15.84 -2.03
CA ILE A 234 -18.59 15.32 -3.03
C ILE A 234 -18.68 16.19 -4.28
N LEU A 235 -17.54 16.73 -4.70
CA LEU A 235 -17.38 17.46 -5.96
C LEU A 235 -16.52 16.64 -6.91
N GLU A 236 -17.04 16.38 -8.13
CA GLU A 236 -16.30 15.67 -9.16
C GLU A 236 -15.09 16.46 -9.69
N SER A 237 -14.13 15.76 -10.29
CA SER A 237 -12.93 16.40 -10.85
C SER A 237 -13.29 17.31 -12.03
N GLN A 238 -12.69 18.48 -12.12
CA GLN A 238 -12.91 19.41 -13.23
C GLN A 238 -12.32 18.91 -14.57
N GLY A 239 -11.62 17.77 -14.59
CA GLY A 239 -10.95 17.23 -15.78
C GLY A 239 -11.89 16.70 -16.87
N ASP A 240 -13.09 16.26 -16.54
CA ASP A 240 -14.03 15.66 -17.50
C ASP A 240 -14.76 16.70 -18.36
N GLU A 241 -14.93 17.93 -17.88
CA GLU A 241 -15.62 18.99 -18.67
C GLU A 241 -14.79 19.52 -19.85
N LYS A 242 -13.46 19.50 -19.77
CA LYS A 242 -12.61 20.01 -20.87
C LYS A 242 -12.44 19.02 -22.02
N THR A 243 -12.54 17.74 -21.77
CA THR A 243 -12.45 16.69 -22.80
C THR A 243 -13.74 16.61 -23.59
N PHE A 244 -14.88 16.83 -22.95
CA PHE A 244 -16.21 16.79 -23.59
C PHE A 244 -16.41 17.96 -24.58
N ARG A 245 -15.84 19.14 -24.27
CA ARG A 245 -15.96 20.33 -25.14
C ARG A 245 -15.01 20.37 -26.35
N ARG A 246 -14.04 19.45 -26.43
CA ARG A 246 -13.12 19.34 -27.58
C ARG A 246 -13.57 18.39 -28.66
N ASN A 247 -14.61 17.60 -28.45
CA ASN A 247 -15.15 16.62 -29.38
C ASN A 247 -16.51 17.01 -29.97
N TRP A 248 -16.84 18.33 -29.93
CA TRP A 248 -18.00 18.92 -30.64
C TRP A 248 -17.49 19.97 -31.61
#